data_e702ce6429e98d280b80d5a0dd91f716
#
_entry.id   e702ce6429e98d280b80d5a0dd91f716
#
_cell.length_a   1.000
_cell.length_b   1.000
_cell.length_c   1.000
_cell.angle_alpha   90.00
_cell.angle_beta   90.00
_cell.angle_gamma   90.00
#
_symmetry.space_group_name_H-M   'P 1'
#
loop_
_entity.id
_entity.type
_entity.pdbx_description
1 polymer ?
#
loop_
_entity_poly.entity_id
_entity_poly.type
_entity_poly.pdbx_seq_one_letter_code
_entity_poly.pdbx_strand_id
1 'polypeptide(L)'
;MIVSIPPLLTTLIDQESSRPAPPGVRALADELLNRYGDAAQAILFYGSCLRTGDDSDGIVDLYLLVDSYRTAFRSRRQACTNKLLPPNVFYLELPVQDRVVRTKYAVLTLKDFQRGTSVQWFHSYLWGRFAQPVGLVYARDSQAASQVRAALARAVLTFITRVLPQITDRFTARDLWRQGLLLSYRAELRSERAQNLVHLFDDAEDYYEQLTRAAMVSVPFAVEVFDRPDG
;
A
#
# COMPACT_ATOMS: atom_id res chain seq x y z
N MET A 1 -7.95 18.96 10.99
CA MET A 1 -9.20 18.69 10.24
C MET A 1 -9.21 17.21 9.82
N ILE A 2 -10.31 16.50 10.04
CA ILE A 2 -10.50 15.14 9.51
C ILE A 2 -10.85 15.35 8.03
N VAL A 3 -9.92 15.02 7.15
CA VAL A 3 -10.16 15.08 5.69
C VAL A 3 -11.15 13.96 5.37
N SER A 4 -12.32 14.33 4.84
CA SER A 4 -13.33 13.36 4.39
C SER A 4 -12.78 12.61 3.17
N ILE A 5 -12.91 11.29 3.18
CA ILE A 5 -12.50 10.47 2.04
C ILE A 5 -13.58 10.57 0.95
N PRO A 6 -13.25 11.02 -0.28
CA PRO A 6 -14.21 11.08 -1.37
C PRO A 6 -14.76 9.69 -1.74
N PRO A 7 -16.07 9.56 -2.01
CA PRO A 7 -16.66 8.27 -2.41
C PRO A 7 -16.00 7.67 -3.66
N LEU A 8 -15.70 8.50 -4.67
CA LEU A 8 -15.02 8.05 -5.89
C LEU A 8 -13.64 7.45 -5.59
N LEU A 9 -12.86 8.07 -4.68
CA LEU A 9 -11.57 7.53 -4.27
C LEU A 9 -11.70 6.16 -3.62
N THR A 10 -12.73 5.98 -2.79
CA THR A 10 -13.01 4.68 -2.15
C THR A 10 -13.38 3.62 -3.20
N THR A 11 -14.18 3.99 -4.21
CA THR A 11 -14.57 3.08 -5.30
C THR A 11 -13.35 2.64 -6.12
N LEU A 12 -12.46 3.56 -6.50
CA LEU A 12 -11.24 3.25 -7.24
C LEU A 12 -10.32 2.30 -6.43
N ILE A 13 -10.15 2.58 -5.15
CA ILE A 13 -9.36 1.72 -4.26
C ILE A 13 -10.01 0.33 -4.12
N ASP A 14 -11.33 0.24 -4.03
CA ASP A 14 -12.04 -1.03 -3.96
C ASP A 14 -11.83 -1.86 -5.24
N GLN A 15 -12.02 -1.25 -6.40
CA GLN A 15 -11.83 -1.89 -7.70
C GLN A 15 -10.39 -2.42 -7.85
N GLU A 16 -9.39 -1.60 -7.56
CA GLU A 16 -7.98 -1.98 -7.67
C GLU A 16 -7.62 -3.09 -6.68
N SER A 17 -7.99 -2.92 -5.40
CA SER A 17 -7.63 -3.88 -4.36
C SER A 17 -8.37 -5.22 -4.46
N SER A 18 -9.47 -5.29 -5.21
CA SER A 18 -10.26 -6.51 -5.41
C SER A 18 -9.79 -7.35 -6.60
N ARG A 19 -8.75 -6.94 -7.32
CA ARG A 19 -8.18 -7.74 -8.42
C ARG A 19 -7.70 -9.11 -7.90
N PRO A 20 -7.95 -10.20 -8.65
CA PRO A 20 -7.53 -11.54 -8.24
C PRO A 20 -6.01 -11.63 -8.08
N ALA A 21 -5.55 -12.16 -6.96
CA ALA A 21 -4.14 -12.44 -6.74
C ALA A 21 -3.70 -13.72 -7.50
N PRO A 22 -2.45 -13.79 -7.97
CA PRO A 22 -1.86 -14.99 -8.56
C PRO A 22 -1.94 -16.21 -7.64
N PRO A 23 -1.93 -17.45 -8.19
CA PRO A 23 -2.06 -18.67 -7.38
C PRO A 23 -1.00 -18.83 -6.30
N GLY A 24 0.27 -18.50 -6.60
CA GLY A 24 1.36 -18.58 -5.61
C GLY A 24 1.20 -17.56 -4.47
N VAL A 25 0.70 -16.35 -4.78
CA VAL A 25 0.38 -15.34 -3.76
C VAL A 25 -0.74 -15.83 -2.83
N ARG A 26 -1.77 -16.48 -3.38
CA ARG A 26 -2.86 -17.09 -2.57
C ARG A 26 -2.34 -18.20 -1.68
N ALA A 27 -1.49 -19.08 -2.20
CA ALA A 27 -0.89 -20.16 -1.40
C ALA A 27 -0.03 -19.61 -0.26
N LEU A 28 0.75 -18.52 -0.49
CA LEU A 28 1.49 -17.83 0.56
C LEU A 28 0.56 -17.21 1.61
N ALA A 29 -0.56 -16.62 1.17
CA ALA A 29 -1.55 -16.05 2.09
C ALA A 29 -2.20 -17.13 2.95
N ASP A 30 -2.57 -18.27 2.38
CA ASP A 30 -3.12 -19.42 3.11
C ASP A 30 -2.14 -19.95 4.17
N GLU A 31 -0.85 -20.03 3.82
CA GLU A 31 0.19 -20.42 4.79
C GLU A 31 0.33 -19.39 5.92
N LEU A 32 0.24 -18.08 5.62
CA LEU A 32 0.23 -17.05 6.67
C LEU A 32 -1.01 -17.17 7.56
N LEU A 33 -2.18 -17.45 6.99
CA LEU A 33 -3.40 -17.70 7.78
C LEU A 33 -3.27 -18.92 8.68
N ASN A 34 -2.64 -20.01 8.21
CA ASN A 34 -2.35 -21.19 9.03
C ASN A 34 -1.42 -20.85 10.20
N ARG A 35 -0.44 -19.96 10.01
CA ARG A 35 0.52 -19.58 11.06
C ARG A 35 -0.04 -18.62 12.10
N TYR A 36 -0.85 -17.66 11.65
CA TYR A 36 -1.32 -16.56 12.51
C TYR A 36 -2.76 -16.72 12.96
N GLY A 37 -3.55 -17.59 12.31
CA GLY A 37 -4.89 -17.94 12.70
C GLY A 37 -5.80 -16.73 12.90
N ASP A 38 -6.50 -16.74 14.02
CA ASP A 38 -7.45 -15.67 14.39
C ASP A 38 -6.82 -14.29 14.60
N ALA A 39 -5.50 -14.19 14.74
CA ALA A 39 -4.84 -12.89 14.83
C ALA A 39 -4.84 -12.14 13.50
N ALA A 40 -4.93 -12.84 12.35
CA ALA A 40 -4.91 -12.23 11.04
C ALA A 40 -6.19 -11.44 10.76
N GLN A 41 -6.05 -10.17 10.40
CA GLN A 41 -7.14 -9.27 10.04
C GLN A 41 -7.22 -9.06 8.53
N ALA A 42 -6.07 -8.92 7.86
CA ALA A 42 -5.99 -8.78 6.42
C ALA A 42 -4.59 -9.15 5.89
N ILE A 43 -4.50 -9.51 4.61
CA ILE A 43 -3.23 -9.70 3.90
C ILE A 43 -3.25 -8.82 2.67
N LEU A 44 -2.24 -7.95 2.57
CA LEU A 44 -2.04 -7.04 1.45
C LEU A 44 -0.90 -7.53 0.57
N PHE A 45 -1.08 -7.43 -0.74
CA PHE A 45 -0.10 -7.76 -1.77
C PHE A 45 0.28 -6.50 -2.54
N TYR A 46 1.56 -6.26 -2.72
CA TYR A 46 2.07 -5.05 -3.38
C TYR A 46 3.42 -5.33 -4.07
N GLY A 47 4.01 -4.31 -4.67
CA GLY A 47 5.35 -4.40 -5.26
C GLY A 47 5.38 -4.88 -6.71
N SER A 48 6.56 -5.35 -7.17
CA SER A 48 6.79 -5.69 -8.57
C SER A 48 5.91 -6.83 -9.07
N CYS A 49 5.76 -7.89 -8.28
CA CYS A 49 4.92 -9.03 -8.65
C CYS A 49 3.43 -8.66 -8.83
N LEU A 50 2.94 -7.64 -8.10
CA LEU A 50 1.58 -7.13 -8.32
C LEU A 50 1.47 -6.41 -9.67
N ARG A 51 2.47 -5.60 -10.03
CA ARG A 51 2.46 -4.86 -11.30
C ARG A 51 2.59 -5.76 -12.52
N THR A 52 3.47 -6.76 -12.46
CA THR A 52 3.68 -7.70 -13.56
C THR A 52 2.59 -8.77 -13.65
N GLY A 53 1.85 -9.00 -12.56
CA GLY A 53 0.93 -10.14 -12.44
C GLY A 53 1.66 -11.49 -12.38
N ASP A 54 2.98 -11.50 -12.24
CA ASP A 54 3.83 -12.68 -12.25
C ASP A 54 4.42 -12.93 -10.85
N ASP A 55 4.17 -14.12 -10.32
CA ASP A 55 4.72 -14.63 -9.06
C ASP A 55 5.73 -15.78 -9.27
N SER A 56 6.14 -16.02 -10.53
CA SER A 56 7.05 -17.12 -10.90
C SER A 56 8.51 -16.77 -10.66
N ASP A 57 8.89 -15.51 -10.88
CA ASP A 57 10.24 -15.03 -10.68
C ASP A 57 10.23 -13.81 -9.74
N GLY A 58 11.08 -13.85 -8.71
CA GLY A 58 11.20 -12.76 -7.75
C GLY A 58 10.70 -13.11 -6.34
N ILE A 59 10.52 -12.08 -5.55
CA ILE A 59 10.05 -12.16 -4.17
C ILE A 59 8.74 -11.41 -4.06
N VAL A 60 7.69 -12.12 -3.66
CA VAL A 60 6.37 -11.53 -3.39
C VAL A 60 6.44 -10.66 -2.14
N ASP A 61 5.95 -9.44 -2.23
CA ASP A 61 5.89 -8.52 -1.08
C ASP A 61 4.49 -8.54 -0.46
N LEU A 62 4.40 -8.95 0.83
CA LEU A 62 3.15 -9.01 1.57
C LEU A 62 3.20 -8.15 2.84
N TYR A 63 2.03 -7.67 3.26
CA TYR A 63 1.78 -7.18 4.61
C TYR A 63 0.68 -8.01 5.25
N LEU A 64 1.00 -8.59 6.39
CA LEU A 64 0.04 -9.23 7.26
C LEU A 64 -0.41 -8.22 8.32
N LEU A 65 -1.67 -7.84 8.26
CA LEU A 65 -2.29 -7.00 9.27
C LEU A 65 -2.92 -7.88 10.34
N VAL A 66 -2.56 -7.62 11.60
CA VAL A 66 -3.04 -8.39 12.75
C VAL A 66 -3.85 -7.51 13.72
N ASP A 67 -4.64 -8.13 14.58
CA ASP A 67 -5.37 -7.44 15.64
C ASP A 67 -4.43 -6.86 16.70
N SER A 68 -3.48 -7.66 17.16
CA SER A 68 -2.45 -7.23 18.10
C SER A 68 -1.15 -8.04 17.94
N TYR A 69 -0.01 -7.44 18.30
CA TYR A 69 1.26 -8.17 18.30
C TYR A 69 1.26 -9.31 19.34
N ARG A 70 0.45 -9.19 20.39
CA ARG A 70 0.39 -10.19 21.45
C ARG A 70 -0.29 -11.49 21.00
N THR A 71 -1.33 -11.38 20.20
CA THR A 71 -2.04 -12.53 19.62
C THR A 71 -1.25 -13.14 18.46
N ALA A 72 -0.60 -12.28 17.66
CA ALA A 72 0.20 -12.70 16.51
C ALA A 72 1.47 -13.48 16.89
N PHE A 73 2.10 -13.18 18.02
CA PHE A 73 3.35 -13.80 18.43
C PHE A 73 3.21 -14.60 19.73
N ARG A 74 3.63 -15.87 19.70
CA ARG A 74 3.64 -16.74 20.90
C ARG A 74 4.58 -16.23 21.98
N SER A 75 5.69 -15.61 21.59
CA SER A 75 6.69 -15.06 22.50
C SER A 75 6.37 -13.61 22.88
N ARG A 76 6.29 -13.34 24.19
CA ARG A 76 6.12 -11.96 24.70
C ARG A 76 7.28 -11.04 24.28
N ARG A 77 8.50 -11.57 24.15
CA ARG A 77 9.66 -10.81 23.68
C ARG A 77 9.49 -10.39 22.23
N GLN A 78 9.07 -11.32 21.36
CA GLN A 78 8.77 -11.00 19.94
C GLN A 78 7.62 -9.99 19.83
N ALA A 79 6.56 -10.14 20.59
CA ALA A 79 5.46 -9.18 20.59
C ALA A 79 5.94 -7.77 21.01
N CYS A 80 6.80 -7.68 22.03
CA CYS A 80 7.36 -6.41 22.50
C CYS A 80 8.29 -5.76 21.46
N THR A 81 9.22 -6.52 20.85
CA THR A 81 10.13 -5.99 19.83
C THR A 81 9.37 -5.53 18.59
N ASN A 82 8.35 -6.27 18.16
CA ASN A 82 7.50 -5.86 17.04
C ASN A 82 6.68 -4.60 17.33
N LYS A 83 6.30 -4.39 18.59
CA LYS A 83 5.60 -3.17 19.01
C LYS A 83 6.53 -1.95 19.06
N LEU A 84 7.80 -2.14 19.42
CA LEU A 84 8.78 -1.05 19.54
C LEU A 84 9.32 -0.58 18.19
N LEU A 85 9.51 -1.50 17.25
CA LEU A 85 10.12 -1.24 15.94
C LEU A 85 9.31 -1.88 14.80
N PRO A 86 8.04 -1.48 14.61
CA PRO A 86 7.24 -1.98 13.50
C PRO A 86 7.60 -1.27 12.17
N PRO A 87 7.44 -1.96 11.04
CA PRO A 87 7.10 -3.38 10.91
C PRO A 87 8.34 -4.27 10.92
N ASN A 88 8.24 -5.48 11.50
CA ASN A 88 9.26 -6.50 11.31
C ASN A 88 8.98 -7.28 10.03
N VAL A 89 10.03 -7.55 9.27
CA VAL A 89 9.97 -8.27 8.00
C VAL A 89 10.47 -9.70 8.22
N PHE A 90 9.69 -10.64 7.73
CA PHE A 90 9.98 -12.07 7.78
C PHE A 90 10.10 -12.62 6.36
N TYR A 91 10.73 -13.76 6.23
CA TYR A 91 10.89 -14.47 4.98
C TYR A 91 10.19 -15.83 5.05
N LEU A 92 9.56 -16.22 3.94
CA LEU A 92 8.90 -17.51 3.80
C LEU A 92 9.08 -18.02 2.38
N GLU A 93 9.39 -19.31 2.27
CA GLU A 93 9.36 -20.07 1.04
C GLU A 93 8.29 -21.17 1.14
N LEU A 94 7.57 -21.37 0.05
CA LEU A 94 6.54 -22.39 -0.03
C LEU A 94 6.65 -23.12 -1.38
N PRO A 95 6.76 -24.45 -1.37
CA PRO A 95 6.63 -25.24 -2.60
C PRO A 95 5.16 -25.20 -3.08
N VAL A 96 4.97 -24.75 -4.32
CA VAL A 96 3.66 -24.66 -4.97
C VAL A 96 3.78 -25.34 -6.32
N GLN A 97 3.14 -26.49 -6.50
CA GLN A 97 3.29 -27.31 -7.68
C GLN A 97 4.79 -27.64 -7.94
N ASP A 98 5.30 -27.31 -9.13
CA ASP A 98 6.67 -27.63 -9.54
C ASP A 98 7.68 -26.51 -9.26
N ARG A 99 7.31 -25.49 -8.48
CA ARG A 99 8.14 -24.34 -8.18
C ARG A 99 8.11 -23.93 -6.71
N VAL A 100 9.09 -23.12 -6.30
CA VAL A 100 9.14 -22.51 -4.97
C VAL A 100 8.75 -21.05 -5.09
N VAL A 101 7.67 -20.65 -4.43
CA VAL A 101 7.26 -19.26 -4.31
C VAL A 101 7.83 -18.66 -3.02
N ARG A 102 8.37 -17.44 -3.13
CA ARG A 102 9.08 -16.77 -2.05
C ARG A 102 8.40 -15.48 -1.68
N THR A 103 8.33 -15.17 -0.40
CA THR A 103 7.80 -13.88 0.07
C THR A 103 8.64 -13.27 1.16
N LYS A 104 8.70 -11.94 1.13
CA LYS A 104 8.97 -11.11 2.30
C LYS A 104 7.64 -10.57 2.80
N TYR A 105 7.31 -10.82 4.06
CA TYR A 105 6.10 -10.27 4.63
C TYR A 105 6.39 -9.47 5.89
N ALA A 106 5.76 -8.32 5.97
CA ALA A 106 5.82 -7.44 7.13
C ALA A 106 4.59 -7.68 8.02
N VAL A 107 4.78 -7.72 9.35
CA VAL A 107 3.67 -7.85 10.31
C VAL A 107 3.44 -6.52 10.98
N LEU A 108 2.19 -6.05 10.92
CA LEU A 108 1.76 -4.77 11.49
C LEU A 108 0.36 -4.90 12.08
N THR A 109 0.04 -4.19 13.15
CA THR A 109 -1.34 -4.15 13.59
C THR A 109 -2.20 -3.31 12.62
N LEU A 110 -3.48 -3.69 12.45
CA LEU A 110 -4.41 -2.89 11.64
C LEU A 110 -4.49 -1.45 12.15
N LYS A 111 -4.40 -1.25 13.47
CA LYS A 111 -4.37 0.08 14.10
C LYS A 111 -3.13 0.89 13.70
N ASP A 112 -1.93 0.27 13.72
CA ASP A 112 -0.70 0.94 13.32
C ASP A 112 -0.69 1.23 11.81
N PHE A 113 -1.26 0.33 11.00
CA PHE A 113 -1.47 0.56 9.58
C PHE A 113 -2.36 1.78 9.32
N GLN A 114 -3.51 1.87 9.99
CA GLN A 114 -4.42 3.01 9.88
C GLN A 114 -3.76 4.33 10.31
N ARG A 115 -2.93 4.30 11.35
CA ARG A 115 -2.17 5.46 11.83
C ARG A 115 -1.07 5.83 10.84
N GLY A 116 -0.32 4.84 10.36
CA GLY A 116 0.83 5.05 9.47
C GLY A 116 0.46 5.53 8.06
N THR A 117 -0.79 5.30 7.63
CA THR A 117 -1.34 5.82 6.36
C THR A 117 -1.93 7.22 6.47
N SER A 118 -1.99 7.80 7.68
CA SER A 118 -2.60 9.11 7.93
C SER A 118 -1.59 10.25 7.92
N VAL A 119 -2.08 11.49 7.72
CA VAL A 119 -1.27 12.73 7.76
C VAL A 119 -0.58 12.97 9.11
N GLN A 120 -1.04 12.30 10.18
CA GLN A 120 -0.43 12.38 11.51
C GLN A 120 0.91 11.63 11.58
N TRP A 121 1.18 10.72 10.62
CA TRP A 121 2.41 9.96 10.58
C TRP A 121 3.49 10.69 9.80
N PHE A 122 4.63 10.91 10.42
CA PHE A 122 5.70 11.71 9.81
C PHE A 122 6.43 10.95 8.68
N HIS A 123 6.76 9.67 8.90
CA HIS A 123 7.53 8.89 7.95
C HIS A 123 6.72 8.44 6.74
N SER A 124 7.30 8.56 5.54
CA SER A 124 6.68 8.15 4.27
C SER A 124 6.49 6.64 4.11
N TYR A 125 7.14 5.84 4.93
CA TYR A 125 7.25 4.39 4.80
C TYR A 125 5.91 3.67 4.54
N LEU A 126 4.83 4.04 5.24
CA LEU A 126 3.51 3.45 5.01
C LEU A 126 2.69 4.24 3.99
N TRP A 127 2.46 5.52 4.20
CA TRP A 127 1.60 6.28 3.29
C TRP A 127 2.20 6.42 1.88
N GLY A 128 3.53 6.51 1.70
CA GLY A 128 4.17 6.54 0.38
C GLY A 128 4.07 5.21 -0.36
N ARG A 129 4.16 4.09 0.36
CA ARG A 129 4.03 2.75 -0.21
C ARG A 129 2.58 2.41 -0.55
N PHE A 130 1.66 2.67 0.35
CA PHE A 130 0.26 2.29 0.24
C PHE A 130 -0.62 3.32 -0.50
N ALA A 131 -0.03 4.40 -1.00
CA ALA A 131 -0.64 5.24 -2.03
C ALA A 131 -0.56 4.60 -3.44
N GLN A 132 0.31 3.60 -3.63
CA GLN A 132 0.47 2.83 -4.88
C GLN A 132 -0.58 1.72 -4.97
N PRO A 133 -0.74 1.04 -6.14
CA PRO A 133 -1.63 -0.11 -6.28
C PRO A 133 -1.36 -1.21 -5.24
N VAL A 134 -2.42 -1.74 -4.66
CA VAL A 134 -2.37 -2.78 -3.60
C VAL A 134 -3.51 -3.77 -3.81
N GLY A 135 -3.20 -5.07 -3.81
CA GLY A 135 -4.19 -6.13 -3.76
C GLY A 135 -4.56 -6.48 -2.31
N LEU A 136 -5.85 -6.64 -2.03
CA LEU A 136 -6.36 -7.18 -0.76
C LEU A 136 -6.62 -8.68 -0.95
N VAL A 137 -5.62 -9.50 -0.60
CA VAL A 137 -5.68 -10.97 -0.82
C VAL A 137 -6.64 -11.65 0.15
N TYR A 138 -6.68 -11.14 1.39
CA TYR A 138 -7.52 -11.65 2.45
C TYR A 138 -8.01 -10.51 3.34
N ALA A 139 -9.26 -10.60 3.77
CA ALA A 139 -9.80 -9.83 4.88
C ALA A 139 -10.67 -10.75 5.74
N ARG A 140 -10.52 -10.67 7.05
CA ARG A 140 -11.24 -11.50 8.02
C ARG A 140 -12.77 -11.39 7.88
N ASP A 141 -13.24 -10.17 7.64
CA ASP A 141 -14.65 -9.83 7.48
C ASP A 141 -14.79 -8.52 6.67
N SER A 142 -16.02 -8.15 6.41
CA SER A 142 -16.35 -6.92 5.67
C SER A 142 -15.90 -5.64 6.40
N GLN A 143 -15.86 -5.66 7.72
CA GLN A 143 -15.38 -4.52 8.52
C GLN A 143 -13.87 -4.35 8.35
N ALA A 144 -13.09 -5.43 8.45
CA ALA A 144 -11.65 -5.40 8.21
C ALA A 144 -11.33 -4.92 6.79
N ALA A 145 -12.05 -5.43 5.78
CA ALA A 145 -11.93 -4.99 4.39
C ALA A 145 -12.18 -3.48 4.24
N SER A 146 -13.28 -2.98 4.81
CA SER A 146 -13.63 -1.56 4.78
C SER A 146 -12.59 -0.68 5.47
N GLN A 147 -12.07 -1.11 6.63
CA GLN A 147 -11.02 -0.39 7.36
C GLN A 147 -9.71 -0.32 6.57
N VAL A 148 -9.34 -1.41 5.90
CA VAL A 148 -8.15 -1.45 5.03
C VAL A 148 -8.31 -0.50 3.86
N ARG A 149 -9.42 -0.57 3.11
CA ARG A 149 -9.67 0.32 1.96
C ARG A 149 -9.69 1.80 2.36
N ALA A 150 -10.31 2.11 3.50
CA ALA A 150 -10.27 3.47 4.05
C ALA A 150 -8.85 3.91 4.44
N ALA A 151 -8.00 3.00 4.89
CA ALA A 151 -6.60 3.29 5.17
C ALA A 151 -5.79 3.51 3.88
N LEU A 152 -6.01 2.72 2.83
CA LEU A 152 -5.41 2.92 1.51
C LEU A 152 -5.82 4.27 0.90
N ALA A 153 -7.10 4.62 0.95
CA ALA A 153 -7.59 5.93 0.49
C ALA A 153 -6.94 7.09 1.27
N ARG A 154 -6.78 6.93 2.59
CA ARG A 154 -6.03 7.91 3.40
C ARG A 154 -4.56 8.00 3.01
N ALA A 155 -3.91 6.89 2.64
CA ALA A 155 -2.53 6.91 2.16
C ALA A 155 -2.40 7.78 0.91
N VAL A 156 -3.32 7.65 -0.05
CA VAL A 156 -3.37 8.50 -1.25
C VAL A 156 -3.54 9.98 -0.88
N LEU A 157 -4.53 10.31 -0.03
CA LEU A 157 -4.74 11.69 0.42
C LEU A 157 -3.53 12.26 1.16
N THR A 158 -2.90 11.45 2.01
CA THR A 158 -1.70 11.84 2.75
C THR A 158 -0.53 12.09 1.80
N PHE A 159 -0.32 11.19 0.83
CA PHE A 159 0.71 11.33 -0.19
C PHE A 159 0.54 12.65 -0.95
N ILE A 160 -0.63 12.89 -1.52
CA ILE A 160 -0.92 14.10 -2.29
C ILE A 160 -0.77 15.36 -1.41
N THR A 161 -1.32 15.34 -0.19
CA THR A 161 -1.22 16.47 0.75
C THR A 161 0.24 16.81 1.10
N ARG A 162 1.11 15.81 1.20
CA ARG A 162 2.54 16.01 1.52
C ARG A 162 3.37 16.44 0.31
N VAL A 163 2.96 16.06 -0.88
CA VAL A 163 3.70 16.32 -2.13
C VAL A 163 3.33 17.66 -2.73
N LEU A 164 2.06 18.06 -2.72
CA LEU A 164 1.59 19.31 -3.33
C LEU A 164 2.42 20.56 -2.98
N PRO A 165 2.81 20.80 -1.72
CA PRO A 165 3.65 21.95 -1.38
C PRO A 165 5.06 21.93 -1.96
N GLN A 166 5.48 20.81 -2.56
CA GLN A 166 6.81 20.62 -3.16
C GLN A 166 6.80 20.74 -4.69
N ILE A 167 5.63 21.03 -5.28
CA ILE A 167 5.44 21.11 -6.72
C ILE A 167 5.23 22.56 -7.15
N THR A 168 5.55 22.85 -8.40
CA THR A 168 5.31 24.15 -9.04
C THR A 168 3.81 24.44 -9.23
N ASP A 169 3.44 25.69 -9.51
CA ASP A 169 2.06 26.15 -9.62
C ASP A 169 1.22 25.41 -10.70
N ARG A 170 1.88 24.88 -11.72
CA ARG A 170 1.23 24.05 -12.75
C ARG A 170 1.90 22.68 -12.83
N PHE A 171 1.12 21.63 -12.75
CA PHE A 171 1.60 20.25 -12.77
C PHE A 171 0.59 19.28 -13.36
N THR A 172 1.07 18.16 -13.83
CA THR A 172 0.26 17.02 -14.24
C THR A 172 0.19 15.97 -13.12
N ALA A 173 -0.73 15.01 -13.23
CA ALA A 173 -0.74 13.87 -12.32
C ALA A 173 0.61 13.13 -12.34
N ARG A 174 1.22 12.98 -13.53
CA ARG A 174 2.56 12.39 -13.71
C ARG A 174 3.63 13.13 -12.89
N ASP A 175 3.65 14.45 -12.94
CA ASP A 175 4.63 15.25 -12.19
C ASP A 175 4.46 15.07 -10.67
N LEU A 176 3.22 15.10 -10.20
CA LEU A 176 2.86 14.89 -8.80
C LEU A 176 3.33 13.52 -8.29
N TRP A 177 2.98 12.45 -8.99
CA TRP A 177 3.33 11.10 -8.56
C TRP A 177 4.83 10.84 -8.68
N ARG A 178 5.46 11.27 -9.76
CA ARG A 178 6.90 11.13 -9.95
C ARG A 178 7.69 11.83 -8.85
N GLN A 179 7.34 13.09 -8.55
CA GLN A 179 8.01 13.86 -7.49
C GLN A 179 7.77 13.22 -6.12
N GLY A 180 6.54 12.83 -5.81
CA GLY A 180 6.20 12.24 -4.53
C GLY A 180 6.82 10.87 -4.31
N LEU A 181 6.85 10.01 -5.32
CA LEU A 181 7.53 8.72 -5.26
C LEU A 181 9.03 8.92 -5.04
N LEU A 182 9.66 9.84 -5.78
CA LEU A 182 11.07 10.16 -5.62
C LEU A 182 11.39 10.62 -4.19
N LEU A 183 10.55 11.50 -3.61
CA LEU A 183 10.72 11.99 -2.23
C LEU A 183 10.55 10.85 -1.21
N SER A 184 9.54 9.99 -1.36
CA SER A 184 9.28 8.88 -0.44
C SER A 184 10.42 7.84 -0.47
N TYR A 185 10.92 7.49 -1.65
CA TYR A 185 12.01 6.53 -1.82
C TYR A 185 13.34 7.06 -1.28
N ARG A 186 13.64 8.35 -1.49
CA ARG A 186 14.82 9.00 -0.89
C ARG A 186 14.76 9.00 0.63
N ALA A 187 13.60 9.27 1.21
CA ALA A 187 13.42 9.26 2.67
C ALA A 187 13.59 7.87 3.29
N GLU A 188 13.35 6.80 2.52
CA GLU A 188 13.49 5.42 2.96
C GLU A 188 14.89 4.83 2.70
N LEU A 189 15.84 5.61 2.17
CA LEU A 189 17.19 5.16 1.77
C LEU A 189 17.15 3.95 0.81
N ARG A 190 16.10 3.83 0.00
CA ARG A 190 16.00 2.76 -0.98
C ARG A 190 16.94 3.02 -2.14
N SER A 191 17.70 1.98 -2.50
CA SER A 191 18.68 2.02 -3.58
C SER A 191 18.06 1.92 -4.99
N GLU A 192 16.73 2.02 -5.11
CA GLU A 192 16.09 1.97 -6.42
C GLU A 192 16.50 3.17 -7.27
N ARG A 193 16.91 2.90 -8.50
CA ARG A 193 17.31 3.94 -9.44
C ARG A 193 16.10 4.80 -9.78
N ALA A 194 16.28 6.11 -9.86
CA ALA A 194 15.22 7.06 -10.22
C ALA A 194 14.49 6.69 -11.54
N GLN A 195 15.14 5.98 -12.43
CA GLN A 195 14.58 5.44 -13.69
C GLN A 195 13.45 4.44 -13.43
N ASN A 196 13.58 3.57 -12.41
CA ASN A 196 12.53 2.59 -12.08
C ASN A 196 11.27 3.25 -11.51
N LEU A 197 11.41 4.44 -10.89
CA LEU A 197 10.27 5.17 -10.33
C LEU A 197 9.38 5.80 -11.41
N VAL A 198 9.95 6.11 -12.58
CA VAL A 198 9.17 6.61 -13.73
C VAL A 198 8.20 5.54 -14.22
N HIS A 199 8.67 4.30 -14.32
CA HIS A 199 7.85 3.16 -14.75
C HIS A 199 6.70 2.86 -13.78
N LEU A 200 6.83 3.20 -12.48
CA LEU A 200 5.74 3.00 -11.53
C LEU A 200 4.47 3.78 -11.90
N PHE A 201 4.62 4.99 -12.43
CA PHE A 201 3.48 5.77 -12.91
C PHE A 201 3.00 5.24 -14.26
N ASP A 202 3.93 5.02 -15.20
CA ASP A 202 3.61 4.63 -16.58
C ASP A 202 2.88 3.27 -16.64
N ASP A 203 3.21 2.33 -15.76
CA ASP A 203 2.57 1.02 -15.65
C ASP A 203 1.09 1.09 -15.20
N ALA A 204 0.64 2.23 -14.62
CA ALA A 204 -0.71 2.40 -14.08
C ALA A 204 -1.21 3.86 -14.23
N GLU A 205 -0.89 4.50 -15.36
CA GLU A 205 -1.15 5.93 -15.63
C GLU A 205 -2.62 6.30 -15.38
N ASP A 206 -3.55 5.58 -16.01
CA ASP A 206 -4.99 5.81 -15.87
C ASP A 206 -5.46 5.74 -14.41
N TYR A 207 -4.95 4.77 -13.66
CA TYR A 207 -5.28 4.63 -12.25
C TYR A 207 -4.79 5.82 -11.42
N TYR A 208 -3.55 6.25 -11.62
CA TYR A 208 -2.99 7.39 -10.91
C TYR A 208 -3.66 8.71 -11.28
N GLU A 209 -4.05 8.89 -12.54
CA GLU A 209 -4.82 10.07 -12.98
C GLU A 209 -6.18 10.13 -12.31
N GLN A 210 -6.92 9.00 -12.31
CA GLN A 210 -8.22 8.92 -11.67
C GLN A 210 -8.12 9.14 -10.15
N LEU A 211 -7.12 8.54 -9.47
CA LEU A 211 -6.87 8.78 -8.06
C LEU A 211 -6.61 10.24 -7.76
N THR A 212 -5.78 10.89 -8.61
CA THR A 212 -5.45 12.31 -8.44
C THR A 212 -6.71 13.17 -8.53
N ARG A 213 -7.51 13.01 -9.58
CA ARG A 213 -8.78 13.73 -9.75
C ARG A 213 -9.72 13.51 -8.57
N ALA A 214 -9.89 12.25 -8.14
CA ALA A 214 -10.75 11.91 -7.03
C ALA A 214 -10.28 12.50 -5.69
N ALA A 215 -8.97 12.61 -5.47
CA ALA A 215 -8.37 13.12 -4.24
C ALA A 215 -8.37 14.66 -4.16
N MET A 216 -8.27 15.37 -5.29
CA MET A 216 -8.15 16.84 -5.31
C MET A 216 -9.30 17.56 -4.64
N VAL A 217 -10.51 16.99 -4.60
CA VAL A 217 -11.67 17.57 -3.93
C VAL A 217 -11.57 17.61 -2.39
N SER A 218 -10.60 16.89 -1.83
CA SER A 218 -10.44 16.74 -0.36
C SER A 218 -9.07 17.19 0.16
N VAL A 219 -8.18 17.69 -0.70
CA VAL A 219 -6.90 18.24 -0.25
C VAL A 219 -7.09 19.61 0.42
N PRO A 220 -6.26 19.98 1.43
CA PRO A 220 -6.41 21.24 2.15
C PRO A 220 -5.78 22.44 1.41
N PHE A 221 -5.77 22.41 0.08
CA PHE A 221 -5.20 23.44 -0.80
C PHE A 221 -6.22 23.85 -1.86
N ALA A 222 -6.16 25.09 -2.29
CA ALA A 222 -6.92 25.55 -3.45
C ALA A 222 -6.25 25.02 -4.72
N VAL A 223 -6.88 24.06 -5.39
CA VAL A 223 -6.40 23.44 -6.62
C VAL A 223 -7.50 23.55 -7.67
N GLU A 224 -7.16 24.12 -8.83
CA GLU A 224 -8.03 24.12 -10.00
C GLU A 224 -7.60 22.98 -10.94
N VAL A 225 -8.57 22.18 -11.38
CA VAL A 225 -8.32 21.06 -12.29
C VAL A 225 -8.75 21.48 -13.69
N PHE A 226 -7.82 21.42 -14.62
CA PHE A 226 -8.08 21.70 -16.02
C PHE A 226 -7.96 20.41 -16.82
N ASP A 227 -8.92 20.17 -17.72
CA ASP A 227 -8.77 19.12 -18.72
C ASP A 227 -7.80 19.61 -19.80
N ARG A 228 -6.95 18.71 -20.30
CA ARG A 228 -6.11 19.05 -21.45
C ARG A 228 -7.01 19.34 -22.64
N PRO A 229 -6.73 20.41 -23.41
CA PRO A 229 -7.55 20.76 -24.60
C PRO A 229 -7.48 19.71 -25.71
N ASP A 230 -6.51 18.80 -25.68
CA ASP A 230 -6.35 17.69 -26.63
C ASP A 230 -6.31 16.38 -25.83
N GLY A 231 -7.46 15.71 -25.82
CA GLY A 231 -7.65 14.40 -25.22
C GLY A 231 -6.95 13.28 -25.97
#